data_05b3d60043fa1686fdb485ffea39884e
#
_entry.id   05b3d60043fa1686fdb485ffea39884e
#
_cell.length_a   1.000
_cell.length_b   1.000
_cell.length_c   1.000
_cell.angle_alpha   90.00
_cell.angle_beta   90.00
_cell.angle_gamma   90.00
#
_symmetry.space_group_name_H-M   'P 1'
#
loop_
_entity.id
_entity.type
_entity.pdbx_description
1 polymer ?
#
loop_
_entity_poly.entity_id
_entity_poly.type
_entity_poly.pdbx_seq_one_letter_code
_entity_poly.pdbx_strand_id
1 'polypeptide(L)'
;MAATMTIASPTAAQMPNLAEVGAQYLPPVRARPDEPLDAQITSYDVALNVPLPLGETTFLIPGASYHVDSVSYAGGSPEFIDLRGFHGVDLPILFVQLLPQDWSLSLRFSAGLAGDFQAVDGSMVRINAMAMASHTFSESFSLGGGALASYAFGSLLPLPVVFVDYRPHPRWSVTAFVPAFVQSTVTVGDRLELGYRVDVQGNAYAIRDERIAERWPCVSSAEGAAAEPHACLDHVAYSLVSAGPTVNVRLFATVWLETFVGHSVYRRFDLMNAEDEPVPGGREELPRSWLVRGGLTWRIAM
;
A
#
# COMPACT_ATOMS: atom_id res chain seq x y z
N MET A 1 12.98 -23.50 42.27
CA MET A 1 12.98 -23.67 40.80
C MET A 1 12.37 -22.41 40.21
N ALA A 2 13.19 -21.48 39.73
CA ALA A 2 12.72 -20.28 39.02
C ALA A 2 12.49 -20.69 37.57
N ALA A 3 11.24 -20.74 37.15
CA ALA A 3 10.90 -20.90 35.73
C ALA A 3 11.30 -19.62 35.01
N THR A 4 12.37 -19.67 34.22
CA THR A 4 12.72 -18.60 33.29
C THR A 4 11.62 -18.57 32.20
N MET A 5 10.66 -17.67 32.33
CA MET A 5 9.71 -17.39 31.27
C MET A 5 10.51 -16.78 30.10
N THR A 6 10.78 -17.56 29.09
CA THR A 6 11.26 -17.05 27.81
C THR A 6 10.10 -16.32 27.18
N ILE A 7 10.07 -14.99 27.30
CA ILE A 7 9.08 -14.16 26.62
C ILE A 7 9.40 -14.28 25.14
N ALA A 8 8.48 -14.86 24.36
CA ALA A 8 8.60 -14.90 22.92
C ALA A 8 8.65 -13.46 22.42
N SER A 9 9.78 -13.05 21.85
CA SER A 9 9.89 -11.75 21.20
C SER A 9 8.91 -11.70 20.04
N PRO A 10 8.21 -10.57 19.81
CA PRO A 10 7.37 -10.42 18.62
C PRO A 10 8.22 -10.76 17.39
N THR A 11 7.68 -11.57 16.50
CA THR A 11 8.42 -11.89 15.28
C THR A 11 8.70 -10.60 14.51
N ALA A 12 9.90 -10.43 13.96
CA ALA A 12 10.32 -9.25 13.19
C ALA A 12 9.30 -8.86 12.11
N ALA A 13 8.52 -9.83 11.61
CA ALA A 13 7.46 -9.66 10.64
C ALA A 13 6.24 -8.86 11.16
N GLN A 14 6.09 -8.69 12.46
CA GLN A 14 4.96 -7.95 13.06
C GLN A 14 5.29 -6.49 13.40
N MET A 15 6.57 -6.14 13.41
CA MET A 15 7.01 -4.77 13.70
C MET A 15 7.26 -4.02 12.38
N PRO A 16 6.71 -2.82 12.21
CA PRO A 16 7.01 -1.99 11.05
C PRO A 16 8.46 -1.52 11.07
N ASN A 17 9.01 -1.16 9.91
CA ASN A 17 10.28 -0.46 9.83
C ASN A 17 10.22 0.85 10.61
N LEU A 18 11.33 1.26 11.26
CA LEU A 18 11.41 2.55 11.96
C LEU A 18 11.26 3.72 10.98
N ALA A 19 11.93 3.62 9.85
CA ALA A 19 11.80 4.58 8.77
C ALA A 19 11.93 3.86 7.43
N GLU A 20 11.27 4.42 6.44
CA GLU A 20 11.29 3.94 5.06
C GLU A 20 11.23 5.13 4.10
N VAL A 21 12.06 5.07 3.05
CA VAL A 21 12.01 6.00 1.92
C VAL A 21 12.08 5.17 0.66
N GLY A 22 11.10 5.27 -0.19
CA GLY A 22 10.99 4.47 -1.40
C GLY A 22 10.69 5.28 -2.64
N ALA A 23 10.99 4.66 -3.78
CA ALA A 23 10.58 5.13 -5.10
C ALA A 23 10.19 3.94 -5.96
N GLN A 24 9.15 4.10 -6.76
CA GLN A 24 8.69 3.11 -7.73
C GLN A 24 8.55 3.77 -9.08
N TYR A 25 8.97 3.07 -10.12
CA TYR A 25 8.86 3.50 -11.50
C TYR A 25 8.17 2.42 -12.33
N LEU A 26 7.09 2.80 -12.98
CA LEU A 26 6.42 2.02 -14.00
C LEU A 26 6.60 2.75 -15.34
N PRO A 27 7.31 2.13 -16.31
CA PRO A 27 7.59 2.77 -17.58
C PRO A 27 6.32 3.05 -18.38
N PRO A 28 6.40 3.93 -19.36
CA PRO A 28 5.31 4.22 -20.28
C PRO A 28 4.80 2.95 -20.93
N VAL A 29 3.47 2.78 -20.91
CA VAL A 29 2.78 1.72 -21.65
C VAL A 29 1.62 2.35 -22.40
N ARG A 30 1.38 1.87 -23.61
CA ARG A 30 0.26 2.32 -24.43
C ARG A 30 -1.06 1.97 -23.74
N ALA A 31 -1.77 2.99 -23.30
CA ALA A 31 -3.03 2.82 -22.59
C ALA A 31 -4.10 2.22 -23.50
N ARG A 32 -4.20 2.69 -24.77
CA ARG A 32 -5.14 2.19 -25.76
C ARG A 32 -4.44 1.86 -27.09
N PRO A 33 -4.79 0.73 -27.74
CA PRO A 33 -4.15 0.34 -29.00
C PRO A 33 -4.25 1.37 -30.12
N ASP A 34 -5.37 2.07 -30.16
CA ASP A 34 -5.72 3.01 -31.26
C ASP A 34 -5.30 4.47 -30.95
N GLU A 35 -4.83 4.76 -29.74
CA GLU A 35 -4.37 6.09 -29.34
C GLU A 35 -2.88 6.05 -28.96
N PRO A 36 -2.08 7.01 -29.43
CA PRO A 36 -0.64 7.06 -29.11
C PRO A 36 -0.41 7.61 -27.68
N LEU A 37 -1.10 7.06 -26.70
CA LEU A 37 -1.09 7.51 -25.33
C LEU A 37 -0.33 6.52 -24.44
N ASP A 38 0.85 6.90 -24.02
CA ASP A 38 1.67 6.10 -23.13
C ASP A 38 1.55 6.61 -21.69
N ALA A 39 0.99 5.81 -20.80
CA ALA A 39 0.85 6.12 -19.37
C ALA A 39 2.07 5.66 -18.58
N GLN A 40 2.72 6.59 -17.89
CA GLN A 40 3.84 6.36 -16.98
C GLN A 40 3.42 6.68 -15.56
N ILE A 41 3.88 5.89 -14.57
CA ILE A 41 3.66 6.17 -13.15
C ILE A 41 5.00 6.20 -12.43
N THR A 42 5.19 7.24 -11.63
CA THR A 42 6.30 7.34 -10.68
C THR A 42 5.73 7.59 -9.30
N SER A 43 6.10 6.75 -8.34
CA SER A 43 5.65 6.88 -6.95
C SER A 43 6.83 7.14 -6.04
N TYR A 44 6.61 7.95 -5.00
CA TYR A 44 7.56 8.16 -3.91
C TYR A 44 6.83 7.98 -2.59
N ASP A 45 7.49 7.35 -1.64
CA ASP A 45 6.95 7.12 -0.30
C ASP A 45 7.98 7.40 0.78
N VAL A 46 7.50 7.92 1.89
CA VAL A 46 8.26 8.11 3.12
C VAL A 46 7.38 7.69 4.27
N ALA A 47 7.92 6.89 5.18
CA ALA A 47 7.24 6.50 6.40
C ALA A 47 8.18 6.58 7.60
N LEU A 48 7.62 6.93 8.75
CA LEU A 48 8.28 6.95 10.05
C LEU A 48 7.38 6.28 11.08
N ASN A 49 7.94 5.39 11.90
CA ASN A 49 7.25 4.73 12.98
C ASN A 49 8.10 4.79 14.25
N VAL A 50 7.48 5.06 15.39
CA VAL A 50 8.17 5.22 16.67
C VAL A 50 7.62 4.20 17.65
N PRO A 51 8.34 3.07 17.90
CA PRO A 51 7.91 2.06 18.87
C PRO A 51 8.07 2.59 20.29
N LEU A 52 6.96 2.64 21.01
CA LEU A 52 6.88 3.05 22.41
C LEU A 52 6.50 1.82 23.25
N PRO A 53 7.42 1.24 24.03
CA PRO A 53 7.07 0.17 24.95
C PRO A 53 6.21 0.73 26.08
N LEU A 54 5.03 0.20 26.28
CA LEU A 54 4.11 0.53 27.39
C LEU A 54 4.26 -0.47 28.55
N GLY A 55 5.12 -1.47 28.39
CA GLY A 55 5.40 -2.53 29.32
C GLY A 55 6.28 -3.60 28.67
N GLU A 56 6.42 -4.75 29.31
CA GLU A 56 7.23 -5.85 28.78
C GLU A 56 6.59 -6.55 27.57
N THR A 57 5.26 -6.48 27.46
CA THR A 57 4.49 -7.23 26.45
C THR A 57 3.62 -6.33 25.57
N THR A 58 3.65 -5.02 25.80
CA THR A 58 2.75 -4.06 25.13
C THR A 58 3.53 -2.98 24.42
N PHE A 59 3.22 -2.76 23.14
CA PHE A 59 3.86 -1.74 22.33
C PHE A 59 2.79 -0.87 21.66
N LEU A 60 3.01 0.44 21.69
CA LEU A 60 2.27 1.41 20.88
C LEU A 60 3.23 1.99 19.85
N ILE A 61 2.84 1.99 18.58
CA ILE A 61 3.71 2.42 17.48
C ILE A 61 2.96 3.47 16.66
N PRO A 62 2.97 4.74 17.11
CA PRO A 62 2.52 5.83 16.24
C PRO A 62 3.47 6.01 15.07
N GLY A 63 2.92 6.46 13.95
CA GLY A 63 3.66 6.73 12.74
C GLY A 63 3.09 7.90 11.95
N ALA A 64 3.82 8.24 10.91
CA ALA A 64 3.39 9.15 9.85
C ALA A 64 3.90 8.62 8.54
N SER A 65 3.11 8.70 7.49
CA SER A 65 3.53 8.38 6.14
C SER A 65 3.03 9.42 5.14
N TYR A 66 3.84 9.62 4.12
CA TYR A 66 3.53 10.45 2.98
C TYR A 66 3.88 9.68 1.72
N HIS A 67 2.99 9.71 0.75
CA HIS A 67 3.29 9.19 -0.57
C HIS A 67 2.78 10.13 -1.65
N VAL A 68 3.38 10.05 -2.82
CA VAL A 68 2.95 10.77 -4.00
C VAL A 68 3.02 9.86 -5.22
N ASP A 69 1.93 9.81 -5.98
CA ASP A 69 1.85 9.16 -7.27
C ASP A 69 1.78 10.23 -8.35
N SER A 70 2.75 10.22 -9.25
CA SER A 70 2.76 11.07 -10.43
C SER A 70 2.43 10.23 -11.65
N VAL A 71 1.32 10.53 -12.27
CA VAL A 71 0.89 9.91 -13.54
C VAL A 71 1.14 10.91 -14.66
N SER A 72 1.90 10.51 -15.65
CA SER A 72 2.15 11.31 -16.84
C SER A 72 1.82 10.54 -18.09
N TYR A 73 1.32 11.25 -19.09
CA TYR A 73 1.02 10.69 -20.38
C TYR A 73 1.95 11.30 -21.44
N ALA A 74 2.61 10.43 -22.22
CA ALA A 74 3.47 10.85 -23.32
C ALA A 74 2.83 10.53 -24.67
N GLY A 75 2.99 11.44 -25.65
CA GLY A 75 2.55 11.25 -27.04
C GLY A 75 1.07 11.54 -27.31
N GLY A 76 0.33 12.03 -26.34
CA GLY A 76 -1.10 12.28 -26.46
C GLY A 76 -1.49 13.71 -26.87
N SER A 77 -2.71 13.85 -27.34
CA SER A 77 -3.41 15.13 -27.44
C SER A 77 -3.47 15.81 -26.06
N PRO A 78 -3.43 17.16 -25.99
CA PRO A 78 -3.55 17.90 -24.73
C PRO A 78 -4.87 17.66 -23.97
N GLU A 79 -5.74 16.82 -24.52
CA GLU A 79 -7.03 16.43 -23.91
C GLU A 79 -6.88 15.38 -22.82
N PHE A 80 -5.75 14.65 -22.74
CA PHE A 80 -5.54 13.69 -21.69
C PHE A 80 -4.91 14.32 -20.45
N ILE A 81 -5.47 13.95 -19.34
CA ILE A 81 -5.22 14.48 -18.01
C ILE A 81 -3.75 14.24 -17.64
N ASP A 82 -3.00 15.30 -17.51
CA ASP A 82 -1.73 15.30 -16.82
C ASP A 82 -2.04 15.18 -15.30
N LEU A 83 -2.30 13.95 -14.85
CA LEU A 83 -2.63 13.63 -13.47
C LEU A 83 -1.37 13.72 -12.59
N ARG A 84 -0.76 14.90 -12.55
CA ARG A 84 0.44 15.15 -11.78
C ARG A 84 0.10 15.34 -10.32
N GLY A 85 0.74 14.53 -9.48
CA GLY A 85 0.85 14.78 -8.06
C GLY A 85 -0.40 14.45 -7.26
N PHE A 86 -0.79 13.19 -7.25
CA PHE A 86 -1.67 12.67 -6.22
C PHE A 86 -0.89 12.42 -4.94
N HIS A 87 -1.33 13.00 -3.88
CA HIS A 87 -0.67 12.96 -2.59
C HIS A 87 -1.51 12.18 -1.57
N GLY A 88 -0.85 11.48 -0.66
CA GLY A 88 -1.47 10.86 0.49
C GLY A 88 -0.65 11.11 1.74
N VAL A 89 -1.34 11.49 2.80
CA VAL A 89 -0.76 11.64 4.14
C VAL A 89 -1.55 10.76 5.08
N ASP A 90 -0.87 9.89 5.86
CA ASP A 90 -1.51 9.04 6.86
C ASP A 90 -0.81 9.13 8.20
N LEU A 91 -1.60 9.00 9.24
CA LEU A 91 -1.17 8.93 10.63
C LEU A 91 -1.57 7.57 11.21
N PRO A 92 -0.78 6.50 10.97
CA PRO A 92 -1.04 5.20 11.53
C PRO A 92 -0.67 5.13 13.01
N ILE A 93 -1.45 4.35 13.77
CA ILE A 93 -1.13 3.91 15.13
C ILE A 93 -1.30 2.40 15.14
N LEU A 94 -0.23 1.67 15.49
CA LEU A 94 -0.26 0.24 15.68
C LEU A 94 -0.09 -0.08 17.17
N PHE A 95 -1.02 -0.83 17.72
CA PHE A 95 -0.95 -1.41 19.05
C PHE A 95 -0.63 -2.90 18.91
N VAL A 96 0.38 -3.38 19.64
CA VAL A 96 0.76 -4.80 19.70
C VAL A 96 0.78 -5.25 21.14
N GLN A 97 0.06 -6.32 21.43
CA GLN A 97 0.03 -6.98 22.73
C GLN A 97 0.50 -8.43 22.59
N LEU A 98 1.57 -8.77 23.27
CA LEU A 98 2.00 -10.16 23.45
C LEU A 98 1.17 -10.77 24.57
N LEU A 99 0.54 -11.90 24.28
CA LEU A 99 -0.33 -12.62 25.19
C LEU A 99 0.33 -13.92 25.66
N PRO A 100 -0.13 -14.54 26.74
CA PRO A 100 0.34 -15.86 27.16
C PRO A 100 0.17 -16.92 26.05
N GLN A 101 0.97 -18.00 26.15
CA GLN A 101 0.89 -19.14 25.24
C GLN A 101 1.15 -18.75 23.76
N ASP A 102 2.13 -17.87 23.53
CA ASP A 102 2.60 -17.48 22.21
C ASP A 102 1.54 -16.84 21.29
N TRP A 103 0.47 -16.30 21.87
CA TRP A 103 -0.48 -15.46 21.16
C TRP A 103 -0.01 -14.02 21.08
N SER A 104 -0.40 -13.34 20.01
CA SER A 104 -0.28 -11.89 19.90
C SER A 104 -1.55 -11.27 19.31
N LEU A 105 -1.85 -10.05 19.73
CA LEU A 105 -2.93 -9.21 19.21
C LEU A 105 -2.31 -7.97 18.58
N SER A 106 -2.71 -7.65 17.36
CA SER A 106 -2.33 -6.43 16.66
C SER A 106 -3.58 -5.65 16.27
N LEU A 107 -3.64 -4.39 16.68
CA LEU A 107 -4.70 -3.46 16.32
C LEU A 107 -4.04 -2.28 15.61
N ARG A 108 -4.44 -1.99 14.38
CA ARG A 108 -3.96 -0.83 13.63
C ARG A 108 -5.13 0.08 13.30
N PHE A 109 -4.92 1.35 13.50
CA PHE A 109 -5.79 2.42 13.04
C PHE A 109 -4.97 3.43 12.26
N SER A 110 -5.49 3.95 11.17
CA SER A 110 -4.87 5.01 10.39
C SER A 110 -5.93 5.97 9.91
N ALA A 111 -5.71 7.25 10.12
CA ALA A 111 -6.50 8.32 9.51
C ALA A 111 -5.58 9.13 8.58
N GLY A 112 -6.11 9.58 7.47
CA GLY A 112 -5.33 10.33 6.49
C GLY A 112 -6.17 11.09 5.50
N LEU A 113 -5.47 11.76 4.60
CA LEU A 113 -6.01 12.52 3.48
C LEU A 113 -5.37 12.03 2.18
N ALA A 114 -6.14 11.92 1.12
CA ALA A 114 -5.63 11.55 -0.20
C ALA A 114 -6.33 12.31 -1.32
N GLY A 115 -5.56 12.96 -2.18
CA GLY A 115 -6.08 13.74 -3.29
C GLY A 115 -5.01 14.53 -4.03
N ASP A 116 -5.44 15.38 -4.94
CA ASP A 116 -4.58 16.32 -5.68
C ASP A 116 -4.23 17.57 -4.86
N PHE A 117 -4.84 17.77 -3.70
CA PHE A 117 -4.66 18.89 -2.77
C PHE A 117 -4.85 20.29 -3.37
N GLN A 118 -5.56 20.41 -4.50
CA GLN A 118 -5.93 21.72 -5.05
C GLN A 118 -6.97 22.43 -4.16
N ALA A 119 -7.88 21.66 -3.56
CA ALA A 119 -8.75 22.09 -2.47
C ALA A 119 -8.86 20.95 -1.47
N VAL A 120 -8.77 21.25 -0.17
CA VAL A 120 -8.89 20.24 0.89
C VAL A 120 -10.30 20.23 1.43
N ASP A 121 -10.97 19.10 1.33
CA ASP A 121 -12.32 18.89 1.84
C ASP A 121 -12.49 17.53 2.53
N GLY A 122 -13.70 17.27 3.04
CA GLY A 122 -14.00 16.04 3.78
C GLY A 122 -13.97 14.78 2.93
N SER A 123 -14.05 14.88 1.61
CA SER A 123 -14.02 13.72 0.70
C SER A 123 -12.62 13.10 0.61
N MET A 124 -11.56 13.87 0.90
CA MET A 124 -10.19 13.38 0.93
C MET A 124 -9.90 12.48 2.14
N VAL A 125 -10.81 12.46 3.13
CA VAL A 125 -10.59 11.68 4.36
C VAL A 125 -10.65 10.19 4.06
N ARG A 126 -9.62 9.48 4.50
CA ARG A 126 -9.57 8.03 4.50
C ARG A 126 -9.27 7.50 5.90
N ILE A 127 -9.90 6.39 6.24
CA ILE A 127 -9.73 5.74 7.54
C ILE A 127 -9.51 4.26 7.30
N ASN A 128 -8.49 3.69 7.93
CA ASN A 128 -8.22 2.27 7.90
C ASN A 128 -8.17 1.74 9.32
N ALA A 129 -8.80 0.60 9.56
CA ALA A 129 -8.76 -0.10 10.84
C ALA A 129 -8.50 -1.58 10.59
N MET A 130 -7.62 -2.19 11.37
CA MET A 130 -7.31 -3.62 11.30
C MET A 130 -7.24 -4.21 12.71
N ALA A 131 -7.80 -5.40 12.85
CA ALA A 131 -7.63 -6.23 14.04
C ALA A 131 -7.18 -7.63 13.61
N MET A 132 -6.11 -8.14 14.22
CA MET A 132 -5.54 -9.43 13.90
C MET A 132 -5.04 -10.11 15.16
N ALA A 133 -5.32 -11.40 15.30
CA ALA A 133 -4.69 -12.27 16.30
C ALA A 133 -3.77 -13.27 15.59
N SER A 134 -2.61 -13.55 16.17
CA SER A 134 -1.69 -14.57 15.65
C SER A 134 -1.17 -15.46 16.77
N HIS A 135 -0.81 -16.68 16.40
CA HIS A 135 -0.24 -17.68 17.30
C HIS A 135 1.05 -18.23 16.69
N THR A 136 2.09 -18.33 17.53
CA THR A 136 3.37 -18.93 17.15
C THR A 136 3.35 -20.40 17.58
N PHE A 137 3.20 -21.31 16.63
CA PHE A 137 3.14 -22.75 16.88
C PHE A 137 4.51 -23.37 17.14
N SER A 138 5.54 -22.76 16.57
CA SER A 138 6.93 -23.17 16.75
C SER A 138 7.86 -22.00 16.38
N GLU A 139 9.16 -22.13 16.65
CA GLU A 139 10.17 -21.15 16.22
C GLU A 139 10.18 -20.91 14.69
N SER A 140 9.65 -21.85 13.94
CA SER A 140 9.62 -21.81 12.47
C SER A 140 8.24 -21.50 11.87
N PHE A 141 7.18 -21.40 12.67
CA PHE A 141 5.84 -21.23 12.12
C PHE A 141 4.91 -20.40 12.99
N SER A 142 4.41 -19.31 12.43
CA SER A 142 3.35 -18.49 13.02
C SER A 142 2.22 -18.29 12.00
N LEU A 143 1.00 -18.29 12.49
CA LEU A 143 -0.22 -18.10 11.71
C LEU A 143 -1.12 -17.10 12.42
N GLY A 144 -1.71 -16.18 11.68
CA GLY A 144 -2.67 -15.22 12.19
C GLY A 144 -3.85 -15.00 11.26
N GLY A 145 -4.91 -14.44 11.81
CA GLY A 145 -6.09 -14.07 11.06
C GLY A 145 -6.78 -12.86 11.68
N GLY A 146 -7.55 -12.17 10.87
CA GLY A 146 -8.24 -10.98 11.31
C GLY A 146 -9.08 -10.33 10.21
N ALA A 147 -9.38 -9.06 10.40
CA ALA A 147 -10.12 -8.24 9.46
C ALA A 147 -9.50 -6.85 9.31
N LEU A 148 -9.56 -6.31 8.12
CA LEU A 148 -9.25 -4.94 7.75
C LEU A 148 -10.54 -4.27 7.28
N ALA A 149 -10.78 -3.04 7.70
CA ALA A 149 -11.82 -2.18 7.16
C ALA A 149 -11.17 -0.90 6.63
N SER A 150 -11.41 -0.58 5.37
CA SER A 150 -10.95 0.65 4.73
C SER A 150 -12.17 1.50 4.38
N TYR A 151 -12.16 2.76 4.78
CA TYR A 151 -13.16 3.76 4.42
C TYR A 151 -12.49 4.86 3.62
N ALA A 152 -12.99 5.10 2.42
CA ALA A 152 -12.61 6.22 1.57
C ALA A 152 -13.79 6.56 0.64
N PHE A 153 -13.97 7.83 0.29
CA PHE A 153 -14.98 8.32 -0.67
C PHE A 153 -16.42 7.81 -0.40
N GLY A 154 -16.81 7.75 0.89
CA GLY A 154 -18.14 7.26 1.27
C GLY A 154 -18.32 5.74 1.30
N SER A 155 -17.34 4.99 0.80
CA SER A 155 -17.39 3.54 0.69
C SER A 155 -16.61 2.85 1.81
N LEU A 156 -17.18 1.77 2.38
CA LEU A 156 -16.54 0.94 3.39
C LEU A 156 -16.24 -0.43 2.80
N LEU A 157 -14.97 -0.78 2.71
CA LEU A 157 -14.49 -2.06 2.21
C LEU A 157 -13.95 -2.93 3.35
N PRO A 158 -14.70 -3.94 3.83
CA PRO A 158 -14.20 -4.93 4.76
C PRO A 158 -13.46 -6.03 4.02
N LEU A 159 -12.27 -6.41 4.51
CA LEU A 159 -11.44 -7.47 3.93
C LEU A 159 -10.97 -8.43 5.03
N PRO A 160 -11.02 -9.74 4.82
CA PRO A 160 -10.34 -10.69 5.69
C PRO A 160 -8.83 -10.56 5.52
N VAL A 161 -8.10 -10.78 6.62
CA VAL A 161 -6.64 -10.75 6.64
C VAL A 161 -6.12 -12.09 7.14
N VAL A 162 -5.11 -12.63 6.46
CA VAL A 162 -4.36 -13.81 6.88
C VAL A 162 -2.89 -13.48 6.91
N PHE A 163 -2.25 -13.79 8.04
CA PHE A 163 -0.82 -13.64 8.24
C PHE A 163 -0.17 -15.02 8.37
N VAL A 164 0.96 -15.22 7.69
CA VAL A 164 1.80 -16.41 7.78
C VAL A 164 3.25 -15.97 7.88
N ASP A 165 3.98 -16.49 8.86
CA ASP A 165 5.45 -16.44 8.92
C ASP A 165 5.96 -17.88 9.04
N TYR A 166 6.64 -18.36 8.00
CA TYR A 166 7.14 -19.72 7.92
C TYR A 166 8.63 -19.72 7.60
N ARG A 167 9.44 -20.30 8.50
CA ARG A 167 10.90 -20.36 8.43
C ARG A 167 11.38 -21.82 8.46
N PRO A 168 11.22 -22.58 7.34
CA PRO A 168 11.61 -24.00 7.31
C PRO A 168 13.10 -24.21 7.48
N HIS A 169 13.91 -23.18 7.29
CA HIS A 169 15.36 -23.20 7.46
C HIS A 169 15.85 -21.82 7.99
N PRO A 170 16.90 -21.74 8.79
CA PRO A 170 17.42 -20.47 9.34
C PRO A 170 17.72 -19.39 8.28
N ARG A 171 17.95 -19.78 7.04
CA ARG A 171 18.23 -18.87 5.92
C ARG A 171 17.08 -18.68 4.95
N TRP A 172 15.96 -19.36 5.15
CA TRP A 172 14.83 -19.27 4.25
C TRP A 172 13.55 -18.97 5.01
N SER A 173 12.85 -17.93 4.60
CA SER A 173 11.55 -17.53 5.16
C SER A 173 10.53 -17.31 4.06
N VAL A 174 9.28 -17.56 4.40
CA VAL A 174 8.11 -17.17 3.64
C VAL A 174 7.21 -16.35 4.55
N THR A 175 6.97 -15.11 4.18
CA THR A 175 6.06 -14.21 4.90
C THR A 175 4.91 -13.85 3.98
N ALA A 176 3.69 -13.99 4.48
CA ALA A 176 2.49 -13.60 3.75
C ALA A 176 1.60 -12.73 4.64
N PHE A 177 1.07 -11.67 4.07
CA PHE A 177 0.02 -10.84 4.64
C PHE A 177 -1.03 -10.62 3.54
N VAL A 178 -1.97 -11.56 3.46
CA VAL A 178 -2.99 -11.57 2.42
C VAL A 178 -4.16 -10.69 2.84
N PRO A 179 -4.63 -9.77 1.94
CA PRO A 179 -4.36 -9.72 0.50
C PRO A 179 -3.15 -8.87 0.08
N ALA A 180 -2.39 -8.24 0.98
CA ALA A 180 -1.40 -7.23 0.61
C ALA A 180 -0.16 -7.80 -0.08
N PHE A 181 0.47 -8.84 0.47
CA PHE A 181 1.67 -9.43 -0.15
C PHE A 181 1.94 -10.88 0.25
N VAL A 182 2.75 -11.53 -0.58
CA VAL A 182 3.43 -12.81 -0.26
C VAL A 182 4.89 -12.66 -0.69
N GLN A 183 5.81 -13.00 0.20
CA GLN A 183 7.25 -12.91 -0.05
C GLN A 183 7.97 -14.17 0.43
N SER A 184 8.88 -14.68 -0.41
CA SER A 184 9.85 -15.71 -0.02
C SER A 184 11.24 -15.10 -0.08
N THR A 185 12.06 -15.31 0.97
CA THR A 185 13.38 -14.69 1.11
C THR A 185 14.41 -15.72 1.54
N VAL A 186 15.57 -15.70 0.89
CA VAL A 186 16.76 -16.48 1.25
C VAL A 186 17.86 -15.51 1.68
N THR A 187 18.38 -15.69 2.89
CA THR A 187 19.48 -14.89 3.43
C THR A 187 20.82 -15.51 3.05
N VAL A 188 21.69 -14.72 2.43
CA VAL A 188 23.03 -15.10 1.96
C VAL A 188 24.07 -14.34 2.79
N GLY A 189 24.74 -15.03 3.70
CA GLY A 189 25.60 -14.38 4.70
C GLY A 189 24.80 -13.44 5.61
N ASP A 190 25.44 -12.35 6.06
CA ASP A 190 24.82 -11.43 7.02
C ASP A 190 24.27 -10.14 6.38
N ARG A 191 24.45 -9.97 5.06
CA ARG A 191 24.21 -8.68 4.40
C ARG A 191 23.33 -8.73 3.18
N LEU A 192 23.01 -9.93 2.67
CA LEU A 192 22.27 -10.08 1.42
C LEU A 192 21.05 -10.95 1.65
N GLU A 193 19.90 -10.47 1.19
CA GLU A 193 18.66 -11.23 1.08
C GLU A 193 18.23 -11.24 -0.37
N LEU A 194 17.96 -12.43 -0.89
CA LEU A 194 17.40 -12.64 -2.21
C LEU A 194 16.00 -13.22 -2.07
N GLY A 195 15.05 -12.70 -2.80
CA GLY A 195 13.68 -13.14 -2.65
C GLY A 195 12.85 -13.04 -3.91
N TYR A 196 11.61 -13.44 -3.77
CA TYR A 196 10.54 -13.25 -4.73
C TYR A 196 9.30 -12.75 -3.99
N ARG A 197 8.66 -11.72 -4.53
CA ARG A 197 7.51 -11.08 -3.91
C ARG A 197 6.37 -10.89 -4.88
N VAL A 198 5.16 -11.06 -4.38
CA VAL A 198 3.91 -10.66 -5.01
C VAL A 198 3.28 -9.61 -4.13
N ASP A 199 2.94 -8.46 -4.70
CA ASP A 199 2.30 -7.34 -4.02
C ASP A 199 0.95 -7.02 -4.64
N VAL A 200 0.01 -6.65 -3.79
CA VAL A 200 -1.25 -6.01 -4.18
C VAL A 200 -1.25 -4.60 -3.59
N GLN A 201 -1.32 -3.60 -4.45
CA GLN A 201 -1.36 -2.20 -4.09
C GLN A 201 -2.66 -1.58 -4.60
N GLY A 202 -3.21 -0.65 -3.85
CA GLY A 202 -4.37 0.12 -4.25
C GLY A 202 -4.38 1.44 -3.53
N ASN A 203 -4.64 2.52 -4.27
CA ASN A 203 -4.80 3.86 -3.75
C ASN A 203 -6.01 4.51 -4.42
N ALA A 204 -6.64 5.40 -3.69
CA ALA A 204 -7.69 6.25 -4.24
C ALA A 204 -7.44 7.70 -3.80
N TYR A 205 -7.72 8.66 -4.70
CA TYR A 205 -7.38 10.07 -4.55
C TYR A 205 -8.54 10.93 -4.99
N ALA A 206 -8.95 11.88 -4.16
CA ALA A 206 -9.90 12.90 -4.54
C ALA A 206 -9.31 13.81 -5.64
N ILE A 207 -10.14 14.21 -6.58
CA ILE A 207 -9.82 15.14 -7.66
C ILE A 207 -10.59 16.42 -7.41
N ARG A 208 -9.88 17.52 -7.23
CA ARG A 208 -10.42 18.87 -6.99
C ARG A 208 -9.86 19.91 -7.97
N ASP A 209 -9.01 19.49 -8.90
CA ASP A 209 -8.57 20.36 -10.01
C ASP A 209 -9.74 20.52 -11.01
N GLU A 210 -10.29 21.73 -11.05
CA GLU A 210 -11.41 22.09 -11.94
C GLU A 210 -11.08 21.81 -13.43
N ARG A 211 -9.82 21.96 -13.84
CA ARG A 211 -9.36 21.68 -15.20
C ARG A 211 -9.50 20.20 -15.57
N ILE A 212 -9.38 19.32 -14.57
CA ILE A 212 -9.58 17.88 -14.72
C ILE A 212 -11.09 17.59 -14.75
N ALA A 213 -11.84 18.13 -13.81
CA ALA A 213 -13.28 17.93 -13.71
C ALA A 213 -14.02 18.41 -14.96
N GLU A 214 -13.64 19.55 -15.54
CA GLU A 214 -14.22 20.09 -16.76
C GLU A 214 -14.03 19.21 -18.00
N ARG A 215 -12.95 18.42 -18.05
CA ARG A 215 -12.66 17.52 -19.17
C ARG A 215 -13.47 16.23 -19.14
N TRP A 216 -14.00 15.86 -17.99
CA TRP A 216 -14.88 14.74 -17.80
C TRP A 216 -16.28 15.28 -17.52
N PRO A 217 -17.08 15.57 -18.58
CA PRO A 217 -18.36 16.19 -18.40
C PRO A 217 -19.26 15.32 -17.55
N CYS A 218 -19.94 15.96 -16.62
CA CYS A 218 -21.01 15.33 -15.88
C CYS A 218 -22.05 14.77 -16.87
N VAL A 219 -22.27 13.47 -16.85
CA VAL A 219 -23.24 12.85 -17.73
C VAL A 219 -24.62 13.16 -17.19
N SER A 220 -25.35 14.03 -17.89
CA SER A 220 -26.79 14.19 -17.65
C SER A 220 -27.50 12.92 -18.11
N SER A 221 -28.17 12.25 -17.18
CA SER A 221 -28.94 11.04 -17.48
C SER A 221 -30.21 11.27 -18.32
N ALA A 222 -30.52 12.51 -18.64
CA ALA A 222 -31.65 12.86 -19.50
C ALA A 222 -31.32 14.04 -20.39
N GLU A 223 -31.65 13.96 -21.69
CA GLU A 223 -31.64 15.10 -22.62
C GLU A 223 -32.51 16.24 -22.05
N GLY A 224 -31.88 17.37 -21.69
CA GLY A 224 -32.54 18.55 -21.16
C GLY A 224 -32.66 18.69 -19.65
N ALA A 225 -32.20 17.73 -18.85
CA ALA A 225 -32.03 17.90 -17.41
C ALA A 225 -30.69 18.59 -17.13
N ALA A 226 -30.64 19.46 -16.10
CA ALA A 226 -29.35 19.93 -15.56
C ALA A 226 -28.55 18.71 -15.13
N ALA A 227 -27.26 18.67 -15.47
CA ALA A 227 -26.40 17.57 -15.09
C ALA A 227 -26.51 17.37 -13.56
N GLU A 228 -26.87 16.17 -13.16
CA GLU A 228 -26.86 15.82 -11.74
C GLU A 228 -25.44 15.99 -11.22
N PRO A 229 -25.19 16.72 -10.13
CA PRO A 229 -23.84 16.93 -9.58
C PRO A 229 -23.07 15.62 -9.33
N HIS A 230 -23.81 14.55 -9.13
CA HIS A 230 -23.33 13.21 -8.83
C HIS A 230 -22.70 12.45 -10.01
N ALA A 231 -22.90 12.94 -11.25
CA ALA A 231 -22.34 12.30 -12.44
C ALA A 231 -20.94 12.82 -12.81
N CYS A 232 -20.38 13.70 -12.01
CA CYS A 232 -19.07 14.32 -12.23
C CYS A 232 -17.95 13.50 -11.63
N LEU A 233 -16.76 13.62 -12.23
CA LEU A 233 -15.55 13.01 -11.69
C LEU A 233 -15.25 13.55 -10.29
N ASP A 234 -15.17 12.66 -9.30
CA ASP A 234 -14.88 12.98 -7.90
C ASP A 234 -13.52 12.45 -7.45
N HIS A 235 -13.20 11.22 -7.83
CA HIS A 235 -11.95 10.60 -7.43
C HIS A 235 -11.42 9.59 -8.46
N VAL A 236 -10.15 9.24 -8.33
CA VAL A 236 -9.49 8.17 -9.09
C VAL A 236 -9.09 7.05 -8.16
N ALA A 237 -9.37 5.81 -8.53
CA ALA A 237 -8.87 4.62 -7.87
C ALA A 237 -7.83 3.93 -8.76
N TYR A 238 -6.72 3.54 -8.16
CA TYR A 238 -5.64 2.82 -8.82
C TYR A 238 -5.42 1.48 -8.15
N SER A 239 -5.33 0.42 -8.94
CA SER A 239 -5.04 -0.94 -8.47
C SER A 239 -3.88 -1.53 -9.26
N LEU A 240 -2.94 -2.14 -8.53
CA LEU A 240 -1.75 -2.78 -9.07
C LEU A 240 -1.51 -4.11 -8.37
N VAL A 241 -1.37 -5.18 -9.14
CA VAL A 241 -0.79 -6.44 -8.69
C VAL A 241 0.53 -6.63 -9.41
N SER A 242 1.60 -6.82 -8.66
CA SER A 242 2.95 -7.01 -9.21
C SER A 242 3.64 -8.25 -8.63
N ALA A 243 4.53 -8.84 -9.42
CA ALA A 243 5.28 -10.02 -9.01
C ALA A 243 6.71 -9.94 -9.58
N GLY A 244 7.71 -10.30 -8.76
CA GLY A 244 9.11 -10.28 -9.20
C GLY A 244 10.13 -10.56 -8.10
N PRO A 245 11.41 -10.66 -8.50
CA PRO A 245 12.53 -10.81 -7.59
C PRO A 245 12.78 -9.56 -6.73
N THR A 246 13.27 -9.82 -5.52
CA THR A 246 13.77 -8.80 -4.58
C THR A 246 15.23 -9.05 -4.26
N VAL A 247 15.98 -7.98 -4.10
CA VAL A 247 17.35 -8.00 -3.59
C VAL A 247 17.47 -6.94 -2.51
N ASN A 248 17.78 -7.38 -1.29
CA ASN A 248 17.96 -6.48 -0.15
C ASN A 248 19.41 -6.58 0.33
N VAL A 249 20.06 -5.44 0.50
CA VAL A 249 21.45 -5.34 0.93
C VAL A 249 21.53 -4.54 2.20
N ARG A 250 22.09 -5.14 3.25
CA ARG A 250 22.38 -4.43 4.50
C ARG A 250 23.60 -3.53 4.32
N LEU A 251 23.37 -2.23 4.32
CA LEU A 251 24.42 -1.22 4.14
C LEU A 251 25.25 -1.06 5.42
N PHE A 252 24.56 -0.87 6.55
CA PHE A 252 25.18 -0.76 7.87
C PHE A 252 24.13 -1.00 8.98
N ALA A 253 24.56 -1.55 10.10
CA ALA A 253 23.74 -1.83 11.28
C ALA A 253 22.33 -2.35 10.93
N THR A 254 21.33 -1.49 11.01
CA THR A 254 19.90 -1.77 10.78
C THR A 254 19.36 -1.16 9.47
N VAL A 255 20.22 -0.51 8.67
CA VAL A 255 19.81 0.13 7.40
C VAL A 255 20.00 -0.81 6.23
N TRP A 256 18.95 -0.97 5.44
CA TRP A 256 18.89 -1.82 4.27
C TRP A 256 18.53 -1.03 3.02
N LEU A 257 19.17 -1.36 1.92
CA LEU A 257 18.72 -1.02 0.57
C LEU A 257 17.85 -2.16 0.10
N GLU A 258 16.59 -1.88 -0.18
CA GLU A 258 15.64 -2.84 -0.71
C GLU A 258 15.36 -2.53 -2.18
N THR A 259 15.39 -3.55 -3.02
CA THR A 259 15.12 -3.41 -4.44
C THR A 259 14.16 -4.50 -4.90
N PHE A 260 13.29 -4.13 -5.82
CA PHE A 260 12.34 -5.03 -6.46
C PHE A 260 12.32 -4.73 -7.96
N VAL A 261 12.44 -5.75 -8.78
CA VAL A 261 12.24 -5.66 -10.21
C VAL A 261 11.19 -6.69 -10.59
N GLY A 262 10.08 -6.26 -11.14
CA GLY A 262 8.97 -7.17 -11.38
C GLY A 262 8.13 -6.79 -12.58
N HIS A 263 7.06 -7.55 -12.74
CA HIS A 263 6.02 -7.30 -13.73
C HIS A 263 4.72 -6.94 -13.05
N SER A 264 4.00 -5.96 -13.59
CA SER A 264 2.60 -5.75 -13.26
C SER A 264 1.78 -6.89 -13.90
N VAL A 265 1.12 -7.68 -13.07
CA VAL A 265 0.21 -8.74 -13.51
C VAL A 265 -1.17 -8.15 -13.82
N TYR A 266 -1.56 -7.16 -13.06
CA TYR A 266 -2.80 -6.42 -13.18
C TYR A 266 -2.56 -4.95 -12.84
N ARG A 267 -3.11 -4.05 -13.66
CA ARG A 267 -3.10 -2.59 -13.46
C ARG A 267 -4.41 -2.02 -13.94
N ARG A 268 -5.03 -1.21 -13.10
CA ARG A 268 -6.28 -0.55 -13.46
C ARG A 268 -6.38 0.83 -12.85
N PHE A 269 -6.87 1.77 -13.64
CA PHE A 269 -7.40 3.05 -13.19
C PHE A 269 -8.92 3.05 -13.36
N ASP A 270 -9.60 3.47 -12.32
CA ASP A 270 -11.04 3.74 -12.33
C ASP A 270 -11.23 5.22 -11.99
N LEU A 271 -11.81 5.97 -12.89
CA LEU A 271 -12.29 7.32 -12.64
C LEU A 271 -13.72 7.21 -12.13
N MET A 272 -13.99 7.74 -10.94
CA MET A 272 -15.19 7.46 -10.18
C MET A 272 -15.96 8.76 -9.92
N ASN A 273 -17.28 8.66 -9.84
CA ASN A 273 -18.15 9.72 -9.36
C ASN A 273 -18.26 9.70 -7.81
N ALA A 274 -19.03 10.60 -7.24
CA ALA A 274 -19.21 10.71 -5.79
C ALA A 274 -19.97 9.51 -5.16
N GLU A 275 -20.67 8.71 -5.96
CA GLU A 275 -21.35 7.48 -5.54
C GLU A 275 -20.45 6.24 -5.63
N ASP A 276 -19.15 6.40 -5.91
CA ASP A 276 -18.17 5.31 -6.09
C ASP A 276 -18.51 4.43 -7.33
N GLU A 277 -19.13 5.05 -8.36
CA GLU A 277 -19.42 4.39 -9.62
C GLU A 277 -18.46 4.89 -10.72
N PRO A 278 -17.99 4.02 -11.63
CA PRO A 278 -17.13 4.44 -12.72
C PRO A 278 -17.86 5.42 -13.65
N VAL A 279 -17.23 6.57 -13.92
CA VAL A 279 -17.75 7.48 -14.96
C VAL A 279 -17.67 6.81 -16.33
N PRO A 280 -18.55 7.12 -17.29
CA PRO A 280 -18.50 6.55 -18.63
C PRO A 280 -17.14 6.72 -19.29
N GLY A 281 -16.52 5.59 -19.72
CA GLY A 281 -15.17 5.58 -20.26
C GLY A 281 -14.05 5.76 -19.22
N GLY A 282 -14.39 5.88 -17.94
CA GLY A 282 -13.42 6.11 -16.84
C GLY A 282 -12.71 4.86 -16.33
N ARG A 283 -13.06 3.68 -16.82
CA ARG A 283 -12.36 2.43 -16.44
C ARG A 283 -11.33 2.06 -17.48
N GLU A 284 -10.07 1.96 -17.07
CA GLU A 284 -8.98 1.65 -17.96
C GLU A 284 -8.06 0.56 -17.37
N GLU A 285 -8.01 -0.59 -18.03
CA GLU A 285 -7.04 -1.64 -17.74
C GLU A 285 -5.78 -1.35 -18.55
N LEU A 286 -4.68 -1.08 -17.85
CA LEU A 286 -3.40 -0.81 -18.48
C LEU A 286 -2.66 -2.12 -18.80
N PRO A 287 -1.94 -2.18 -19.93
CA PRO A 287 -1.15 -3.33 -20.30
C PRO A 287 -0.12 -3.69 -19.23
N ARG A 288 0.26 -4.96 -19.20
CA ARG A 288 1.32 -5.45 -18.33
C ARG A 288 2.64 -4.78 -18.70
N SER A 289 3.39 -4.37 -17.70
CA SER A 289 4.73 -3.79 -17.89
C SER A 289 5.66 -4.26 -16.78
N TRP A 290 6.96 -4.12 -17.01
CA TRP A 290 7.92 -4.23 -15.93
C TRP A 290 7.81 -3.01 -15.00
N LEU A 291 8.30 -3.17 -13.79
CA LEU A 291 8.42 -2.08 -12.82
C LEU A 291 9.68 -2.27 -11.98
N VAL A 292 10.21 -1.17 -11.51
CA VAL A 292 11.33 -1.15 -10.57
C VAL A 292 10.90 -0.36 -9.34
N ARG A 293 11.19 -0.92 -8.16
CA ARG A 293 11.06 -0.23 -6.89
C ARG A 293 12.37 -0.33 -6.13
N GLY A 294 12.77 0.75 -5.49
CA GLY A 294 13.95 0.78 -4.63
C GLY A 294 13.72 1.70 -3.45
N GLY A 295 14.34 1.38 -2.32
CA GLY A 295 14.18 2.18 -1.12
C GLY A 295 15.22 1.87 -0.05
N LEU A 296 15.28 2.75 0.92
CA LEU A 296 16.05 2.56 2.15
C LEU A 296 15.08 2.28 3.29
N THR A 297 15.34 1.22 4.05
CA THR A 297 14.57 0.88 5.22
C THR A 297 15.47 0.83 6.44
N TRP A 298 14.97 1.37 7.54
CA TRP A 298 15.59 1.25 8.84
C TRP A 298 14.80 0.24 9.68
N ARG A 299 15.31 -0.98 9.73
CA ARG A 299 14.68 -2.09 10.43
C ARG A 299 15.02 -2.04 11.93
N ILE A 300 14.09 -2.49 12.77
CA ILE A 300 14.34 -2.66 14.21
C ILE A 300 15.32 -3.82 14.39
N ALA A 301 16.42 -3.59 15.12
CA ALA A 301 17.28 -4.68 15.58
C ALA A 301 16.58 -5.36 16.78
N MET A 302 16.26 -6.63 16.66
CA MET A 302 15.75 -7.46 17.74
C MET A 302 16.76 -8.47 18.16
#